data_e6acfc5b81843a93e613a1dc52e9f71b
#
_entry.id   e6acfc5b81843a93e613a1dc52e9f71b
#
_cell.length_a   1.000
_cell.length_b   1.000
_cell.length_c   1.000
_cell.angle_alpha   90.00
_cell.angle_beta   90.00
_cell.angle_gamma   90.00
#
_symmetry.space_group_name_H-M   'P 1'
#
loop_
_entity.id
_entity.type
_entity.pdbx_description
1 polymer ?
#
loop_
_entity_poly.entity_id
_entity_poly.type
_entity_poly.pdbx_seq_one_letter_code
_entity_poly.pdbx_strand_id
1 'polypeptide(L)'
;MWCTSTDSGTDNGARDWTPKSKLDQRLKDIVRSTEDGQPRFRHMKWKDVFENQTETTPLQTLVDTFTKNFPSFSLPLGEETVAWTTWLSDEAVWARFSTLSHIANLSKEKRNRVQQQVVEALGGDYVERNEKGEAALHGLTYFAWTSRV
;
A
#
# COMPACT_ATOMS: atom_id res chain seq x y z
N MET A 1 -1.64 33.14 20.20
CA MET A 1 -1.62 33.36 18.74
C MET A 1 -1.74 32.00 18.05
N TRP A 2 -2.91 31.65 17.61
CA TRP A 2 -3.26 30.33 17.11
C TRP A 2 -3.05 30.30 15.60
N CYS A 3 -2.15 29.47 15.11
CA CYS A 3 -2.06 29.18 13.69
C CYS A 3 -2.99 28.00 13.39
N THR A 4 -4.09 28.28 12.75
CA THR A 4 -4.96 27.30 12.13
C THR A 4 -4.37 26.93 10.77
N SER A 5 -3.66 25.82 10.70
CA SER A 5 -3.40 25.16 9.42
C SER A 5 -4.60 24.30 9.10
N THR A 6 -5.48 24.80 8.26
CA THR A 6 -6.50 23.99 7.59
C THR A 6 -5.81 23.25 6.44
N ASP A 7 -5.18 22.13 6.76
CA ASP A 7 -4.83 21.15 5.74
C ASP A 7 -6.02 20.19 5.61
N SER A 8 -6.92 20.53 4.69
CA SER A 8 -8.00 19.64 4.27
C SER A 8 -7.46 18.61 3.26
N GLY A 9 -6.42 17.90 3.65
CA GLY A 9 -6.05 16.67 3.04
C GLY A 9 -7.02 15.62 3.54
N THR A 10 -7.79 15.01 2.66
CA THR A 10 -8.50 13.77 2.92
C THR A 10 -7.47 12.72 3.30
N ASP A 11 -7.12 12.70 4.58
CA ASP A 11 -6.36 11.65 5.20
C ASP A 11 -7.27 10.42 5.26
N ASN A 12 -7.31 9.71 4.18
CA ASN A 12 -7.97 8.41 4.07
C ASN A 12 -7.19 7.35 4.83
N GLY A 13 -6.64 7.64 6.00
CA GLY A 13 -6.00 6.64 6.84
C GLY A 13 -5.03 5.69 6.11
N ALA A 14 -4.85 5.94 4.83
CA ALA A 14 -3.88 5.27 3.99
C ALA A 14 -2.55 5.54 4.61
N ARG A 15 -2.14 4.59 5.36
CA ARG A 15 -0.88 4.62 6.06
C ARG A 15 0.20 4.63 5.02
N ASP A 16 0.41 5.82 4.48
CA ASP A 16 1.45 6.05 3.49
C ASP A 16 2.76 5.74 4.18
N TRP A 17 3.36 4.63 3.74
CA TRP A 17 4.64 4.22 4.25
C TRP A 17 5.67 5.32 4.03
N THR A 18 6.30 5.77 5.11
CA THR A 18 7.38 6.75 5.07
C THR A 18 8.68 6.02 4.76
N PRO A 19 9.33 6.30 3.63
CA PRO A 19 10.62 5.72 3.27
C PRO A 19 11.67 5.96 4.36
N LYS A 20 12.44 4.94 4.71
CA LYS A 20 13.53 5.05 5.68
C LYS A 20 14.84 5.45 5.06
N SER A 21 15.04 5.16 3.79
CA SER A 21 16.25 5.44 3.05
C SER A 21 15.95 6.24 1.78
N LYS A 22 17.01 6.83 1.21
CA LYS A 22 16.93 7.52 -0.08
C LYS A 22 16.61 6.54 -1.22
N LEU A 23 17.08 5.28 -1.12
CA LEU A 23 16.72 4.22 -2.05
C LEU A 23 15.22 3.94 -2.01
N ASP A 24 14.68 3.74 -0.80
CA ASP A 24 13.24 3.47 -0.64
C ASP A 24 12.37 4.59 -1.23
N GLN A 25 12.78 5.86 -1.02
CA GLN A 25 12.08 7.00 -1.60
C GLN A 25 12.11 6.95 -3.14
N ARG A 26 13.28 6.71 -3.73
CA ARG A 26 13.45 6.62 -5.18
C ARG A 26 12.59 5.49 -5.77
N LEU A 27 12.63 4.31 -5.15
CA LEU A 27 11.82 3.17 -5.59
C LEU A 27 10.33 3.45 -5.47
N LYS A 28 9.89 4.11 -4.39
CA LYS A 28 8.49 4.55 -4.21
C LYS A 28 8.06 5.51 -5.32
N ASP A 29 8.90 6.48 -5.68
CA ASP A 29 8.60 7.46 -6.72
C ASP A 29 8.52 6.81 -8.10
N ILE A 30 9.43 5.87 -8.42
CA ILE A 30 9.38 5.09 -9.66
C ILE A 30 8.06 4.32 -9.76
N VAL A 31 7.67 3.61 -8.69
CA VAL A 31 6.40 2.86 -8.66
C VAL A 31 5.21 3.78 -8.84
N ARG A 32 5.18 4.93 -8.18
CA ARG A 32 4.09 5.90 -8.29
C ARG A 32 3.98 6.53 -9.67
N SER A 33 5.11 6.75 -10.34
CA SER A 33 5.11 7.30 -11.71
C SER A 33 4.47 6.39 -12.76
N THR A 34 4.30 5.10 -12.42
CA THR A 34 3.70 4.09 -13.33
C THR A 34 2.23 3.80 -13.02
N GLU A 35 1.60 4.56 -12.11
CA GLU A 35 0.20 4.34 -11.73
C GLU A 35 -0.75 4.62 -12.90
N ASP A 36 -1.77 3.76 -12.98
CA ASP A 36 -2.78 3.76 -14.04
C ASP A 36 -4.15 4.30 -13.56
N GLY A 37 -4.18 4.96 -12.39
CA GLY A 37 -5.41 5.48 -11.78
C GLY A 37 -6.34 4.41 -11.19
N GLN A 38 -6.00 3.13 -11.27
CA GLN A 38 -6.80 2.05 -10.71
C GLN A 38 -6.69 2.01 -9.18
N PRO A 39 -7.77 1.65 -8.48
CA PRO A 39 -7.72 1.49 -7.04
C PRO A 39 -6.67 0.46 -6.62
N ARG A 40 -5.86 0.81 -5.63
CA ARG A 40 -4.85 -0.07 -5.04
C ARG A 40 -5.16 -0.29 -3.56
N PHE A 41 -4.56 -1.31 -2.98
CA PHE A 41 -4.74 -1.64 -1.56
C PHE A 41 -4.51 -0.42 -0.65
N ARG A 42 -3.49 0.40 -0.93
CA ARG A 42 -3.19 1.62 -0.18
C ARG A 42 -4.30 2.68 -0.18
N HIS A 43 -5.21 2.66 -1.16
CA HIS A 43 -6.36 3.57 -1.22
C HIS A 43 -7.47 3.18 -0.26
N MET A 44 -7.31 2.07 0.46
CA MET A 44 -8.19 1.56 1.52
C MET A 44 -9.67 1.36 1.12
N LYS A 45 -10.00 1.45 -0.17
CA LYS A 45 -11.39 1.27 -0.67
C LYS A 45 -12.01 -0.09 -0.33
N TRP A 46 -11.18 -1.08 -0.04
CA TRP A 46 -11.65 -2.37 0.44
C TRP A 46 -12.33 -2.29 1.81
N LYS A 47 -12.03 -1.25 2.63
CA LYS A 47 -12.68 -1.03 3.93
C LYS A 47 -14.17 -0.70 3.78
N ASP A 48 -14.54 -0.03 2.69
CA ASP A 48 -15.93 0.37 2.44
C ASP A 48 -16.88 -0.84 2.50
N VAL A 49 -16.42 -2.02 2.10
CA VAL A 49 -17.19 -3.28 2.16
C VAL A 49 -17.58 -3.63 3.60
N PHE A 50 -16.74 -3.28 4.56
CA PHE A 50 -16.99 -3.56 5.98
C PHE A 50 -17.70 -2.39 6.66
N GLU A 51 -17.31 -1.17 6.38
CA GLU A 51 -17.84 0.06 7.00
C GLU A 51 -19.29 0.30 6.61
N ASN A 52 -19.66 0.04 5.36
CA ASN A 52 -21.04 0.18 4.87
C ASN A 52 -22.03 -0.83 5.51
N GLN A 53 -21.55 -1.82 6.27
CA GLN A 53 -22.42 -2.69 7.06
C GLN A 53 -23.05 -1.99 8.28
N THR A 54 -22.50 -0.84 8.69
CA THR A 54 -22.90 -0.12 9.92
C THR A 54 -23.88 1.02 9.67
N GLU A 55 -24.09 1.47 8.44
CA GLU A 55 -25.04 2.52 8.09
C GLU A 55 -26.49 2.03 8.00
N THR A 56 -26.91 1.21 8.96
CA THR A 56 -28.31 0.82 9.04
C THR A 56 -29.08 1.78 9.94
N THR A 57 -30.06 2.48 9.38
CA THR A 57 -31.05 3.16 10.20
C THR A 57 -31.82 2.13 11.03
N PRO A 58 -32.44 2.51 12.18
CA PRO A 58 -33.28 1.58 12.97
C PRO A 58 -34.34 0.86 12.14
N LEU A 59 -34.86 1.51 11.11
CA LEU A 59 -35.82 0.93 10.17
C LEU A 59 -35.14 -0.14 9.28
N GLN A 60 -33.93 0.15 8.79
CA GLN A 60 -33.16 -0.80 7.99
C GLN A 60 -32.78 -2.03 8.81
N THR A 61 -32.39 -1.84 10.08
CA THR A 61 -32.11 -2.95 11.00
C THR A 61 -33.32 -3.88 11.16
N LEU A 62 -34.53 -3.32 11.25
CA LEU A 62 -35.74 -4.11 11.27
C LEU A 62 -35.96 -4.90 9.97
N VAL A 63 -35.81 -4.23 8.81
CA VAL A 63 -35.93 -4.88 7.50
C VAL A 63 -34.88 -5.99 7.36
N ASP A 64 -33.63 -5.72 7.73
CA ASP A 64 -32.54 -6.68 7.64
C ASP A 64 -32.77 -7.90 8.56
N THR A 65 -33.37 -7.69 9.74
CA THR A 65 -33.78 -8.78 10.63
C THR A 65 -34.79 -9.69 9.95
N PHE A 66 -35.77 -9.13 9.22
CA PHE A 66 -36.78 -9.93 8.51
C PHE A 66 -36.25 -10.57 7.23
N THR A 67 -35.27 -9.92 6.56
CA THR A 67 -34.66 -10.40 5.31
C THR A 67 -33.44 -11.29 5.54
N LYS A 68 -32.99 -11.50 6.79
CA LYS A 68 -31.77 -12.22 7.17
C LYS A 68 -30.48 -11.59 6.58
N ASN A 69 -30.48 -10.28 6.30
CA ASN A 69 -29.32 -9.54 5.91
C ASN A 69 -28.55 -9.05 7.14
N PHE A 70 -27.97 -9.97 7.88
CA PHE A 70 -27.10 -9.62 9.00
C PHE A 70 -25.73 -9.18 8.49
N PRO A 71 -25.03 -8.29 9.22
CA PRO A 71 -23.64 -8.01 8.92
C PRO A 71 -22.85 -9.31 8.90
N SER A 72 -22.05 -9.51 7.86
CA SER A 72 -21.32 -10.76 7.67
C SER A 72 -20.03 -10.82 8.50
N PHE A 73 -19.59 -9.64 9.01
CA PHE A 73 -18.33 -9.49 9.70
C PHE A 73 -18.45 -8.59 10.93
N SER A 74 -17.71 -8.90 11.97
CA SER A 74 -17.65 -8.08 13.19
C SER A 74 -16.85 -6.79 12.96
N LEU A 75 -17.30 -5.70 13.62
CA LEU A 75 -16.62 -4.40 13.62
C LEU A 75 -16.32 -3.99 15.08
N PRO A 76 -15.29 -3.17 15.32
CA PRO A 76 -14.32 -2.65 14.34
C PRO A 76 -13.37 -3.71 13.80
N LEU A 77 -12.75 -3.45 12.65
CA LEU A 77 -11.65 -4.28 12.15
C LEU A 77 -10.48 -4.23 13.12
N GLY A 78 -9.84 -5.38 13.37
CA GLY A 78 -8.52 -5.39 13.95
C GLY A 78 -7.51 -4.95 12.88
N GLU A 79 -6.54 -4.12 13.24
CA GLU A 79 -5.55 -3.59 12.30
C GLU A 79 -4.18 -3.54 12.96
N GLU A 80 -3.15 -3.91 12.23
CA GLU A 80 -1.77 -3.82 12.69
C GLU A 80 -0.81 -3.55 11.54
N THR A 81 0.35 -2.97 11.89
CA THR A 81 1.44 -2.72 10.95
C THR A 81 2.75 -3.24 11.49
N VAL A 82 3.52 -3.93 10.64
CA VAL A 82 4.84 -4.45 10.98
C VAL A 82 5.87 -3.89 10.02
N ALA A 83 6.84 -3.16 10.56
CA ALA A 83 7.99 -2.68 9.80
C ALA A 83 9.02 -3.81 9.66
N TRP A 84 9.64 -3.89 8.50
CA TRP A 84 10.67 -4.89 8.21
C TRP A 84 11.81 -4.32 7.37
N THR A 85 12.94 -4.98 7.41
CA THR A 85 14.09 -4.74 6.55
C THR A 85 14.51 -6.06 5.93
N THR A 86 14.83 -6.07 4.65
CA THR A 86 15.36 -7.24 3.95
C THR A 86 16.51 -6.84 3.05
N TRP A 87 17.41 -7.79 2.80
CA TRP A 87 18.57 -7.63 1.93
C TRP A 87 18.30 -8.43 0.65
N LEU A 88 18.41 -7.78 -0.49
CA LEU A 88 18.13 -8.38 -1.80
C LEU A 88 19.20 -8.02 -2.81
N SER A 89 19.53 -8.95 -3.71
CA SER A 89 20.32 -8.62 -4.88
C SER A 89 19.55 -7.68 -5.81
N ASP A 90 20.23 -6.96 -6.67
CA ASP A 90 19.62 -6.02 -7.60
C ASP A 90 18.60 -6.71 -8.51
N GLU A 91 18.88 -7.97 -8.94
CA GLU A 91 17.96 -8.80 -9.73
C GLU A 91 16.72 -9.17 -8.92
N ALA A 92 16.88 -9.52 -7.63
CA ALA A 92 15.76 -9.86 -6.77
C ALA A 92 14.86 -8.65 -6.48
N VAL A 93 15.46 -7.45 -6.34
CA VAL A 93 14.71 -6.19 -6.24
C VAL A 93 13.87 -6.01 -7.50
N TRP A 94 14.47 -6.09 -8.68
CA TRP A 94 13.70 -5.96 -9.93
C TRP A 94 12.63 -7.04 -10.07
N ALA A 95 12.96 -8.30 -9.78
CA ALA A 95 12.00 -9.39 -9.82
C ALA A 95 10.76 -9.09 -8.98
N ARG A 96 10.95 -8.59 -7.75
CA ARG A 96 9.85 -8.17 -6.87
C ARG A 96 9.03 -7.03 -7.45
N PHE A 97 9.67 -5.96 -7.95
CA PHE A 97 8.95 -4.82 -8.52
C PHE A 97 8.20 -5.19 -9.81
N SER A 98 8.77 -6.06 -10.62
CA SER A 98 8.18 -6.49 -11.88
C SER A 98 6.86 -7.27 -11.72
N THR A 99 6.56 -7.78 -10.53
CA THR A 99 5.30 -8.47 -10.22
C THR A 99 4.15 -7.53 -9.86
N LEU A 100 4.43 -6.25 -9.60
CA LEU A 100 3.38 -5.28 -9.33
C LEU A 100 2.47 -5.14 -10.55
N SER A 101 1.17 -5.29 -10.37
CA SER A 101 0.20 -5.39 -11.48
C SER A 101 0.30 -4.24 -12.50
N HIS A 102 0.51 -3.01 -12.04
CA HIS A 102 0.67 -1.85 -12.93
C HIS A 102 2.01 -1.84 -13.68
N ILE A 103 3.05 -2.51 -13.18
CA ILE A 103 4.33 -2.69 -13.90
C ILE A 103 4.24 -3.92 -14.82
N ALA A 104 3.63 -5.00 -14.35
CA ALA A 104 3.45 -6.23 -15.13
C ALA A 104 2.64 -5.99 -16.42
N ASN A 105 1.66 -5.07 -16.36
CA ASN A 105 0.77 -4.73 -17.48
C ASN A 105 1.34 -3.65 -18.43
N LEU A 106 2.55 -3.12 -18.16
CA LEU A 106 3.19 -2.16 -19.07
C LEU A 106 3.60 -2.81 -20.37
N SER A 107 3.63 -1.99 -21.46
CA SER A 107 4.30 -2.42 -22.70
C SER A 107 5.77 -2.73 -22.44
N LYS A 108 6.37 -3.57 -23.28
CA LYS A 108 7.77 -3.97 -23.16
C LYS A 108 8.72 -2.77 -23.06
N GLU A 109 8.49 -1.73 -23.85
CA GLU A 109 9.30 -0.51 -23.88
C GLU A 109 9.20 0.27 -22.55
N LYS A 110 7.96 0.43 -22.04
CA LYS A 110 7.74 1.11 -20.75
C LYS A 110 8.34 0.32 -19.59
N ARG A 111 8.15 -1.00 -19.60
CA ARG A 111 8.70 -1.89 -18.59
C ARG A 111 10.23 -1.84 -18.56
N ASN A 112 10.89 -1.82 -19.73
CA ASN A 112 12.34 -1.68 -19.83
C ASN A 112 12.81 -0.33 -19.25
N ARG A 113 12.10 0.76 -19.49
CA ARG A 113 12.42 2.06 -18.89
C ARG A 113 12.34 2.03 -17.36
N VAL A 114 11.28 1.43 -16.83
CA VAL A 114 11.12 1.26 -15.36
C VAL A 114 12.25 0.41 -14.81
N GLN A 115 12.63 -0.67 -15.48
CA GLN A 115 13.77 -1.50 -15.08
C GLN A 115 15.07 -0.69 -15.03
N GLN A 116 15.34 0.11 -16.06
CA GLN A 116 16.53 0.98 -16.09
C GLN A 116 16.54 1.98 -14.91
N GLN A 117 15.40 2.60 -14.61
CA GLN A 117 15.28 3.51 -13.47
C GLN A 117 15.54 2.80 -12.12
N VAL A 118 15.06 1.57 -11.97
CA VAL A 118 15.31 0.77 -10.75
C VAL A 118 16.79 0.42 -10.66
N VAL A 119 17.43 -0.01 -11.75
CA VAL A 119 18.87 -0.32 -11.79
C VAL A 119 19.70 0.92 -11.49
N GLU A 120 19.35 2.08 -12.06
CA GLU A 120 20.00 3.35 -11.78
C GLU A 120 19.87 3.74 -10.30
N ALA A 121 18.69 3.57 -9.70
CA ALA A 121 18.49 3.85 -8.28
C ALA A 121 19.33 2.93 -7.39
N LEU A 122 19.48 1.66 -7.75
CA LEU A 122 20.32 0.68 -7.05
C LEU A 122 21.83 0.95 -7.22
N GLY A 123 22.24 1.59 -8.30
CA GLY A 123 23.65 2.00 -8.51
C GLY A 123 24.08 3.25 -7.75
N GLY A 124 23.18 3.89 -6.98
CA GLY A 124 23.49 5.10 -6.22
C GLY A 124 24.44 4.86 -5.05
N ASP A 125 25.26 5.83 -4.75
CA ASP A 125 26.21 5.85 -3.62
C ASP A 125 25.53 5.88 -2.23
N TYR A 126 24.24 6.18 -2.22
CA TYR A 126 23.38 6.20 -1.02
C TYR A 126 22.76 4.84 -0.69
N VAL A 127 23.03 3.82 -1.50
CA VAL A 127 22.46 2.47 -1.29
C VAL A 127 23.25 1.74 -0.22
N GLU A 128 22.56 1.42 0.87
CA GLU A 128 23.13 0.58 1.92
C GLU A 128 23.24 -0.85 1.41
N ARG A 129 24.45 -1.44 1.48
CA ARG A 129 24.73 -2.80 1.03
C ARG A 129 25.40 -3.61 2.12
N ASN A 130 25.04 -4.89 2.21
CA ASN A 130 25.71 -5.82 3.08
C ASN A 130 27.00 -6.38 2.45
N GLU A 131 27.70 -7.25 3.18
CA GLU A 131 28.95 -7.88 2.73
C GLU A 131 28.79 -8.73 1.44
N LYS A 132 27.54 -9.13 1.10
CA LYS A 132 27.24 -9.88 -0.13
C LYS A 132 26.90 -8.95 -1.30
N GLY A 133 26.94 -7.63 -1.09
CA GLY A 133 26.55 -6.64 -2.09
C GLY A 133 25.03 -6.47 -2.26
N GLU A 134 24.20 -7.09 -1.41
CA GLU A 134 22.75 -6.96 -1.44
C GLU A 134 22.31 -5.61 -0.88
N ALA A 135 21.31 -5.00 -1.48
CA ALA A 135 20.75 -3.71 -1.07
C ALA A 135 19.73 -3.87 0.07
N ALA A 136 19.77 -2.97 1.05
CA ALA A 136 18.78 -2.90 2.11
C ALA A 136 17.48 -2.30 1.57
N LEU A 137 16.38 -3.03 1.71
CA LEU A 137 15.02 -2.54 1.46
C LEU A 137 14.22 -2.52 2.75
N HIS A 138 13.55 -1.41 3.00
CA HIS A 138 12.65 -1.25 4.13
C HIS A 138 11.21 -1.25 3.66
N GLY A 139 10.34 -1.81 4.45
CA GLY A 139 8.94 -1.85 4.12
C GLY A 139 8.06 -1.86 5.35
N LEU A 140 6.77 -1.74 5.10
CA LEU A 140 5.73 -1.82 6.09
C LEU A 140 4.68 -2.81 5.57
N THR A 141 4.41 -3.86 6.34
CA THR A 141 3.27 -4.72 6.11
C THR A 141 2.12 -4.23 6.97
N TYR A 142 1.02 -3.91 6.33
CA TYR A 142 -0.25 -3.63 6.98
C TYR A 142 -1.17 -4.84 6.79
N PHE A 143 -1.84 -5.25 7.83
CA PHE A 143 -2.86 -6.28 7.77
C PHE A 143 -4.06 -5.91 8.63
N ALA A 144 -5.21 -6.40 8.20
CA ALA A 144 -6.46 -6.22 8.90
C ALA A 144 -7.18 -7.56 9.01
N TRP A 145 -7.92 -7.74 10.09
CA TRP A 145 -8.69 -8.96 10.32
C TRP A 145 -10.04 -8.67 10.95
N THR A 146 -10.95 -9.57 10.78
CA THR A 146 -12.27 -9.57 11.40
C THR A 146 -12.76 -10.99 11.57
N SER A 147 -13.76 -11.17 12.38
CA SER A 147 -14.46 -12.46 12.53
C SER A 147 -15.75 -12.43 11.73
N ARG A 148 -16.09 -13.57 11.14
CA ARG A 148 -17.42 -13.77 10.58
C ARG A 148 -18.41 -13.90 11.72
N VAL A 149 -19.57 -13.23 11.60
CA VAL A 149 -20.68 -13.25 12.57
C VAL A 149 -21.69 -14.31 12.21
#